data_78e91be1e68b9c193f6b108bdb445131
#
_entry.id   78e91be1e68b9c193f6b108bdb445131
#
_cell.length_a   1.000
_cell.length_b   1.000
_cell.length_c   1.000
_cell.angle_alpha   90.00
_cell.angle_beta   90.00
_cell.angle_gamma   90.00
#
_symmetry.space_group_name_H-M   'P 1'
#
loop_
_entity.id
_entity.type
_entity.pdbx_description
1 polymer ?
#
loop_
_entity_poly.entity_id
_entity_poly.type
_entity_poly.pdbx_seq_one_letter_code
_entity_poly.pdbx_strand_id
1 'polypeptide(L)'
;LVGEGALRFALKHGFKKEELLNEDSRRIWMKWKEEMSENDAWGISPKHPKTASASSKRISSLGLSREEVAFNDWAMDIIRRRPTGTINCLAVDAGGDISGVTTTSGLAWKIPGRVGDSPIIGAGLYVDNEVGAAGSTGRGEENIYSSGGRIVVENMRRGMNPTEATMDVLKRISHRYGDNLEELAKFNISFYAVNKAGEYGAATLWQGGKFAVHDGREAKILDTAFLYEKKK
;
A
#
# COMPACT_ATOMS: atom_id res chain seq x y z
N LEU A 1 -15.96 0.02 5.23
CA LEU A 1 -16.25 -0.84 6.38
C LEU A 1 -14.96 -1.49 6.87
N VAL A 2 -14.78 -1.62 8.19
CA VAL A 2 -13.60 -2.24 8.83
C VAL A 2 -14.04 -3.04 10.06
N GLY A 3 -13.16 -3.94 10.51
CA GLY A 3 -13.35 -4.69 11.73
C GLY A 3 -14.60 -5.58 11.72
N GLU A 4 -15.27 -5.68 12.87
CA GLU A 4 -16.44 -6.54 13.02
C GLU A 4 -17.62 -6.13 12.12
N GLY A 5 -17.77 -4.83 11.84
CA GLY A 5 -18.80 -4.34 10.92
C GLY A 5 -18.58 -4.85 9.49
N ALA A 6 -17.32 -4.92 9.02
CA ALA A 6 -16.99 -5.50 7.73
C ALA A 6 -17.26 -7.01 7.70
N LEU A 7 -16.94 -7.73 8.78
CA LEU A 7 -17.25 -9.16 8.91
C LEU A 7 -18.75 -9.42 8.84
N ARG A 8 -19.55 -8.68 9.61
CA ARG A 8 -21.03 -8.82 9.58
C ARG A 8 -21.61 -8.54 8.20
N PHE A 9 -21.08 -7.53 7.51
CA PHE A 9 -21.48 -7.23 6.14
C PHE A 9 -21.15 -8.38 5.20
N ALA A 10 -19.93 -8.92 5.24
CA ALA A 10 -19.54 -10.06 4.43
C ALA A 10 -20.42 -11.30 4.67
N LEU A 11 -20.67 -11.63 5.94
CA LEU A 11 -21.55 -12.75 6.31
C LEU A 11 -22.98 -12.56 5.77
N LYS A 12 -23.51 -11.33 5.83
CA LYS A 12 -24.82 -11.01 5.27
C LYS A 12 -24.89 -11.22 3.75
N HIS A 13 -23.75 -11.07 3.06
CA HIS A 13 -23.63 -11.30 1.62
C HIS A 13 -23.20 -12.72 1.24
N GLY A 14 -23.27 -13.67 2.19
CA GLY A 14 -23.03 -15.09 1.92
C GLY A 14 -21.57 -15.53 1.99
N PHE A 15 -20.65 -14.67 2.35
CA PHE A 15 -19.27 -15.07 2.59
C PHE A 15 -19.15 -15.86 3.89
N LYS A 16 -18.27 -16.85 3.92
CA LYS A 16 -18.01 -17.64 5.13
C LYS A 16 -16.95 -16.96 5.99
N LYS A 17 -17.08 -17.13 7.31
CA LYS A 17 -16.00 -16.79 8.23
C LYS A 17 -14.93 -17.87 8.18
N GLU A 18 -13.71 -17.47 7.94
CA GLU A 18 -12.55 -18.35 7.86
C GLU A 18 -11.43 -17.87 8.79
N GLU A 19 -10.62 -18.80 9.30
CA GLU A 19 -9.38 -18.48 9.99
C GLU A 19 -8.28 -18.24 8.94
N LEU A 20 -7.81 -17.00 8.84
CA LEU A 20 -6.82 -16.59 7.85
C LEU A 20 -5.37 -16.72 8.34
N LEU A 21 -5.18 -16.93 9.65
CA LEU A 21 -3.86 -17.09 10.24
C LEU A 21 -3.41 -18.55 10.13
N ASN A 22 -2.69 -18.87 9.06
CA ASN A 22 -2.08 -20.20 8.89
C ASN A 22 -0.83 -20.35 9.79
N GLU A 23 -0.30 -21.56 9.88
CA GLU A 23 0.83 -21.89 10.77
C GLU A 23 2.07 -21.04 10.47
N ASP A 24 2.43 -20.87 9.20
CA ASP A 24 3.59 -20.04 8.82
C ASP A 24 3.39 -18.58 9.20
N SER A 25 2.22 -18.01 8.93
CA SER A 25 1.89 -16.65 9.31
C SER A 25 1.92 -16.46 10.82
N ARG A 26 1.46 -17.47 11.59
CA ARG A 26 1.52 -17.48 13.05
C ARG A 26 2.97 -17.50 13.55
N ARG A 27 3.82 -18.35 12.99
CA ARG A 27 5.24 -18.45 13.35
C ARG A 27 6.00 -17.18 13.02
N ILE A 28 5.74 -16.57 11.87
CA ILE A 28 6.34 -15.27 11.47
C ILE A 28 5.88 -14.16 12.42
N TRP A 29 4.59 -14.12 12.78
CA TRP A 29 4.05 -13.13 13.70
C TRP A 29 4.64 -13.27 15.12
N MET A 30 4.81 -14.50 15.63
CA MET A 30 5.47 -14.76 16.91
C MET A 30 6.91 -14.27 16.89
N LYS A 31 7.65 -14.60 15.83
CA LYS A 31 9.03 -14.16 15.66
C LYS A 31 9.13 -12.63 15.58
N TRP A 32 8.25 -11.97 14.85
CA TRP A 32 8.19 -10.51 14.84
C TRP A 32 7.95 -9.94 16.25
N LYS A 33 7.06 -10.54 17.04
CA LYS A 33 6.81 -10.08 18.42
C LYS A 33 8.02 -10.23 19.33
N GLU A 34 8.81 -11.28 19.14
CA GLU A 34 10.06 -11.49 19.89
C GLU A 34 11.13 -10.45 19.51
N GLU A 35 11.11 -9.97 18.28
CA GLU A 35 12.10 -9.03 17.73
C GLU A 35 11.54 -7.60 17.60
N MET A 36 10.46 -7.26 18.28
CA MET A 36 9.88 -5.91 18.24
C MET A 36 10.95 -4.86 18.49
N SER A 37 11.14 -3.98 17.50
CA SER A 37 12.18 -2.96 17.48
C SER A 37 11.57 -1.58 17.33
N GLU A 38 12.40 -0.52 17.51
CA GLU A 38 12.04 0.88 17.27
C GLU A 38 11.50 1.15 15.86
N ASN A 39 11.68 0.23 14.94
CA ASN A 39 11.24 0.31 13.55
C ASN A 39 9.92 -0.42 13.27
N ASP A 40 9.17 -0.82 14.28
CA ASP A 40 7.86 -1.39 14.06
C ASP A 40 6.83 -0.33 13.60
N ALA A 41 5.65 -0.81 13.17
CA ALA A 41 4.59 0.07 12.69
C ALA A 41 3.71 0.63 13.83
N TRP A 42 4.11 0.46 15.09
CA TRP A 42 3.34 0.90 16.24
C TRP A 42 3.61 2.36 16.64
N GLY A 43 4.67 2.98 16.09
CA GLY A 43 4.94 4.41 16.22
C GLY A 43 5.41 4.86 17.61
N ILE A 44 5.37 4.00 18.61
CA ILE A 44 5.87 4.25 19.96
C ILE A 44 6.85 3.13 20.26
N SER A 45 8.13 3.46 20.20
CA SER A 45 9.14 2.54 20.69
C SER A 45 8.99 2.44 22.21
N PRO A 46 8.61 1.28 22.76
CA PRO A 46 8.88 1.07 24.17
C PRO A 46 10.39 1.23 24.31
N LYS A 47 10.83 2.05 25.25
CA LYS A 47 12.24 2.12 25.65
C LYS A 47 12.65 0.76 26.29
N HIS A 48 12.64 -0.29 25.50
CA HIS A 48 13.32 -1.51 25.90
C HIS A 48 14.82 -1.25 25.80
N PRO A 49 15.56 -1.56 26.86
CA PRO A 49 17.01 -1.47 26.78
C PRO A 49 17.44 -2.27 25.54
N LYS A 50 18.30 -1.66 24.73
CA LYS A 50 18.89 -2.27 23.54
C LYS A 50 19.42 -3.64 23.91
N THR A 51 18.64 -4.68 23.74
CA THR A 51 19.19 -6.03 23.60
C THR A 51 19.84 -6.01 22.24
N ALA A 52 21.15 -5.73 22.28
CA ALA A 52 21.99 -5.64 21.12
C ALA A 52 21.71 -6.75 20.13
N SER A 53 21.77 -6.42 18.86
CA SER A 53 21.72 -7.32 17.72
C SER A 53 22.71 -8.49 17.90
N ALA A 54 22.27 -9.50 18.61
CA ALA A 54 23.01 -10.74 18.83
C ALA A 54 22.51 -11.85 17.91
N SER A 55 21.65 -11.52 16.91
CA SER A 55 20.83 -12.52 16.27
C SER A 55 21.53 -13.38 15.23
N SER A 56 22.48 -12.89 14.46
CA SER A 56 23.07 -13.74 13.41
C SER A 56 24.16 -14.73 13.92
N LYS A 57 24.82 -14.42 15.02
CA LYS A 57 25.83 -15.32 15.61
C LYS A 57 25.30 -16.32 16.63
N ARG A 58 24.11 -16.09 17.20
CA ARG A 58 23.47 -17.03 18.14
C ARG A 58 22.72 -18.17 17.49
N ILE A 59 22.25 -18.01 16.25
CA ILE A 59 21.45 -19.03 15.55
C ILE A 59 22.29 -20.27 15.24
N SER A 60 23.56 -20.12 14.90
CA SER A 60 24.46 -21.24 14.61
C SER A 60 24.84 -22.10 15.83
N SER A 61 24.57 -21.63 17.06
CA SER A 61 24.90 -22.35 18.29
C SER A 61 23.73 -23.11 18.96
N LEU A 62 22.52 -23.00 18.38
CA LEU A 62 21.30 -23.54 19.00
C LEU A 62 20.89 -24.92 18.49
N GLY A 63 21.70 -25.59 17.66
CA GLY A 63 21.38 -26.93 17.16
C GLY A 63 20.14 -27.00 16.25
N LEU A 64 19.77 -25.89 15.60
CA LEU A 64 18.64 -25.83 14.70
C LEU A 64 18.89 -26.67 13.45
N SER A 65 17.85 -27.34 12.96
CA SER A 65 17.87 -28.03 11.68
C SER A 65 18.06 -27.04 10.53
N ARG A 66 18.50 -27.53 9.36
CA ARG A 66 18.61 -26.69 8.13
C ARG A 66 17.28 -26.08 7.73
N GLU A 67 16.17 -26.79 7.95
CA GLU A 67 14.82 -26.29 7.64
C GLU A 67 14.43 -25.14 8.57
N GLU A 68 14.76 -25.23 9.85
CA GLU A 68 14.50 -24.15 10.81
C GLU A 68 15.34 -22.91 10.52
N VAL A 69 16.58 -23.07 10.09
CA VAL A 69 17.43 -21.96 9.67
C VAL A 69 16.83 -21.29 8.43
N ALA A 70 16.47 -22.06 7.40
CA ALA A 70 15.86 -21.54 6.19
C ALA A 70 14.52 -20.82 6.47
N PHE A 71 13.68 -21.37 7.34
CA PHE A 71 12.45 -20.74 7.77
C PHE A 71 12.72 -19.40 8.50
N ASN A 72 13.72 -19.38 9.40
CA ASN A 72 14.07 -18.16 10.11
C ASN A 72 14.56 -17.05 9.17
N ASP A 73 15.39 -17.39 8.20
CA ASP A 73 15.88 -16.43 7.21
C ASP A 73 14.73 -15.86 6.34
N TRP A 74 13.83 -16.73 5.88
CA TRP A 74 12.64 -16.34 5.15
C TRP A 74 11.69 -15.47 6.00
N ALA A 75 11.45 -15.84 7.26
CA ALA A 75 10.61 -15.07 8.17
C ALA A 75 11.20 -13.68 8.44
N MET A 76 12.51 -13.58 8.65
CA MET A 76 13.19 -12.31 8.83
C MET A 76 13.14 -11.43 7.60
N ASP A 77 13.22 -12.01 6.41
CA ASP A 77 13.04 -11.28 5.17
C ASP A 77 11.63 -10.69 5.04
N ILE A 78 10.58 -11.46 5.34
CA ILE A 78 9.20 -10.99 5.38
C ILE A 78 9.02 -9.87 6.43
N ILE A 79 9.58 -10.05 7.64
CA ILE A 79 9.52 -9.05 8.71
C ILE A 79 10.13 -7.72 8.23
N ARG A 80 11.27 -7.77 7.55
CA ARG A 80 11.99 -6.59 7.03
C ARG A 80 11.25 -5.92 5.87
N ARG A 81 10.70 -6.72 4.95
CA ARG A 81 9.99 -6.19 3.76
C ARG A 81 8.67 -5.52 4.11
N ARG A 82 8.06 -5.84 5.25
CA ARG A 82 6.75 -5.31 5.68
C ARG A 82 5.71 -5.38 4.58
N PRO A 83 5.26 -6.58 4.18
CA PRO A 83 4.35 -6.72 3.07
C PRO A 83 3.09 -5.86 3.28
N THR A 84 2.64 -5.27 2.20
CA THR A 84 1.39 -4.51 2.12
C THR A 84 0.54 -5.11 1.03
N GLY A 85 -0.77 -5.05 1.17
CA GLY A 85 -1.70 -5.50 0.14
C GLY A 85 -2.83 -4.50 0.01
N THR A 86 -2.87 -3.78 -1.10
CA THR A 86 -3.97 -2.89 -1.45
C THR A 86 -4.31 -3.08 -2.92
N ILE A 87 -5.59 -3.19 -3.21
CA ILE A 87 -6.13 -3.17 -4.57
C ILE A 87 -6.95 -1.90 -4.72
N ASN A 88 -6.75 -1.22 -5.82
CA ASN A 88 -7.59 -0.14 -6.28
C ASN A 88 -8.08 -0.49 -7.69
N CYS A 89 -9.38 -0.37 -7.92
CA CYS A 89 -9.99 -0.59 -9.22
C CYS A 89 -10.91 0.59 -9.54
N LEU A 90 -10.69 1.19 -10.70
CA LEU A 90 -11.46 2.32 -11.21
C LEU A 90 -12.08 1.89 -12.55
N ALA A 91 -13.29 2.29 -12.81
CA ALA A 91 -14.01 1.93 -14.03
C ALA A 91 -14.81 3.12 -14.58
N VAL A 92 -14.88 3.21 -15.90
CA VAL A 92 -15.81 4.05 -16.64
C VAL A 92 -16.63 3.10 -17.50
N ASP A 93 -17.94 3.17 -17.42
CA ASP A 93 -18.84 2.34 -18.22
C ASP A 93 -19.12 2.94 -19.59
N ALA A 94 -19.87 2.23 -20.42
CA ALA A 94 -20.25 2.69 -21.77
C ALA A 94 -21.15 3.93 -21.76
N GLY A 95 -21.84 4.21 -20.67
CA GLY A 95 -22.64 5.42 -20.45
C GLY A 95 -21.78 6.61 -19.97
N GLY A 96 -20.53 6.35 -19.65
CA GLY A 96 -19.61 7.31 -19.09
C GLY A 96 -19.75 7.46 -17.57
N ASP A 97 -20.49 6.60 -16.89
CA ASP A 97 -20.54 6.62 -15.43
C ASP A 97 -19.27 6.04 -14.83
N ILE A 98 -18.79 6.70 -13.79
CA ILE A 98 -17.50 6.41 -13.17
C ILE A 98 -17.71 5.76 -11.80
N SER A 99 -17.01 4.69 -11.55
CA SER A 99 -17.02 4.01 -10.27
C SER A 99 -15.63 3.62 -9.82
N GLY A 100 -15.49 3.36 -8.53
CA GLY A 100 -14.22 2.92 -7.98
C GLY A 100 -14.40 2.12 -6.70
N VAL A 101 -13.47 1.21 -6.46
CA VAL A 101 -13.37 0.45 -5.23
C VAL A 101 -11.92 0.36 -4.79
N THR A 102 -11.71 0.41 -3.50
CA THR A 102 -10.42 0.10 -2.89
C THR A 102 -10.61 -0.89 -1.75
N THR A 103 -9.71 -1.84 -1.65
CA THR A 103 -9.70 -2.84 -0.58
C THR A 103 -8.27 -3.14 -0.15
N THR A 104 -8.08 -3.43 1.14
CA THR A 104 -6.75 -3.59 1.71
C THR A 104 -6.77 -4.46 2.96
N SER A 105 -5.67 -5.17 3.20
CA SER A 105 -5.35 -5.73 4.51
C SER A 105 -4.56 -4.75 5.41
N GLY A 106 -4.22 -3.57 4.89
CA GLY A 106 -3.43 -2.56 5.59
C GLY A 106 -1.94 -2.84 5.59
N LEU A 107 -1.21 -2.25 6.52
CA LEU A 107 0.22 -2.51 6.74
C LEU A 107 0.41 -3.80 7.53
N ALA A 108 1.49 -4.55 7.23
CA ALA A 108 1.99 -5.57 8.14
C ALA A 108 2.40 -4.94 9.48
N TRP A 109 2.24 -5.69 10.55
CA TRP A 109 2.66 -5.31 11.90
C TRP A 109 2.00 -4.04 12.46
N LYS A 110 0.86 -3.65 11.90
CA LYS A 110 0.11 -2.49 12.39
C LYS A 110 -0.47 -2.75 13.79
N ILE A 111 -0.59 -1.68 14.57
CA ILE A 111 -1.33 -1.72 15.82
C ILE A 111 -2.81 -2.07 15.55
N PRO A 112 -3.45 -2.92 16.35
CA PRO A 112 -4.88 -3.18 16.23
C PRO A 112 -5.70 -1.89 16.22
N GLY A 113 -6.59 -1.74 15.23
CA GLY A 113 -7.38 -0.54 15.04
C GLY A 113 -6.77 0.52 14.11
N ARG A 114 -5.52 0.36 13.64
CA ARG A 114 -4.94 1.26 12.65
C ARG A 114 -5.70 1.16 11.33
N VAL A 115 -6.10 2.30 10.82
CA VAL A 115 -6.73 2.49 9.52
C VAL A 115 -5.80 3.31 8.63
N GLY A 116 -5.59 2.88 7.39
CA GLY A 116 -4.86 3.63 6.36
C GLY A 116 -5.79 4.53 5.54
N ASP A 117 -5.32 4.90 4.38
CA ASP A 117 -6.04 5.80 3.45
C ASP A 117 -7.22 5.14 2.73
N SER A 118 -7.19 3.82 2.54
CA SER A 118 -8.16 3.10 1.69
C SER A 118 -9.64 3.39 1.99
N PRO A 119 -10.12 3.48 3.25
CA PRO A 119 -11.51 3.80 3.54
C PRO A 119 -11.80 5.31 3.59
N ILE A 120 -10.82 6.16 3.35
CA ILE A 120 -10.96 7.60 3.46
C ILE A 120 -11.24 8.19 2.08
N ILE A 121 -12.47 8.71 1.89
CA ILE A 121 -12.86 9.39 0.65
C ILE A 121 -11.99 10.64 0.46
N GLY A 122 -11.40 10.75 -0.73
CA GLY A 122 -10.47 11.83 -1.05
C GLY A 122 -9.00 11.49 -0.82
N ALA A 123 -8.71 10.43 -0.05
CA ALA A 123 -7.37 9.88 0.09
C ALA A 123 -7.19 8.61 -0.76
N GLY A 124 -7.52 7.43 -0.24
CA GLY A 124 -7.31 6.16 -0.93
C GLY A 124 -8.18 5.94 -2.15
N LEU A 125 -9.32 6.61 -2.20
CA LEU A 125 -10.24 6.61 -3.34
C LEU A 125 -11.00 7.95 -3.40
N TYR A 126 -11.13 8.49 -4.61
CA TYR A 126 -12.06 9.59 -4.90
C TYR A 126 -12.66 9.40 -6.28
N VAL A 127 -13.97 9.60 -6.39
CA VAL A 127 -14.72 9.50 -7.65
C VAL A 127 -15.57 10.76 -7.80
N ASP A 128 -15.50 11.36 -8.97
CA ASP A 128 -16.35 12.46 -9.39
C ASP A 128 -16.83 12.17 -10.81
N ASN A 129 -18.13 11.95 -10.95
CA ASN A 129 -18.72 11.49 -12.21
C ASN A 129 -18.62 12.52 -13.35
N GLU A 130 -18.30 13.78 -13.05
CA GLU A 130 -18.09 14.79 -14.07
C GLU A 130 -16.63 14.85 -14.57
N VAL A 131 -15.68 14.28 -13.83
CA VAL A 131 -14.25 14.45 -14.08
C VAL A 131 -13.51 13.14 -14.24
N GLY A 132 -13.59 12.26 -13.24
CA GLY A 132 -12.81 11.06 -13.20
C GLY A 132 -12.74 10.42 -11.82
N ALA A 133 -11.90 9.42 -11.71
CA ALA A 133 -11.62 8.74 -10.47
C ALA A 133 -10.12 8.58 -10.25
N ALA A 134 -9.73 8.55 -8.99
CA ALA A 134 -8.35 8.27 -8.59
C ALA A 134 -8.30 7.43 -7.32
N GLY A 135 -7.28 6.60 -7.25
CA GLY A 135 -6.98 5.82 -6.07
C GLY A 135 -5.50 5.64 -5.85
N SER A 136 -5.13 5.04 -4.72
CA SER A 136 -3.73 4.87 -4.34
C SER A 136 -3.44 3.51 -3.75
N THR A 137 -2.16 3.15 -3.77
CA THR A 137 -1.59 2.02 -3.03
C THR A 137 -0.26 2.42 -2.41
N GLY A 138 0.11 1.76 -1.32
CA GLY A 138 1.39 1.99 -0.66
C GLY A 138 1.25 2.68 0.70
N ARG A 139 2.06 3.70 0.97
CA ARG A 139 2.08 4.38 2.27
C ARG A 139 0.85 5.27 2.47
N GLY A 140 -0.15 4.73 3.18
CA GLY A 140 -1.45 5.37 3.36
C GLY A 140 -1.39 6.71 4.07
N GLU A 141 -0.54 6.85 5.09
CA GLU A 141 -0.37 8.08 5.84
C GLU A 141 0.03 9.26 4.95
N GLU A 142 0.92 9.02 3.96
CA GLU A 142 1.35 10.05 3.01
C GLU A 142 0.20 10.53 2.13
N ASN A 143 -0.68 9.60 1.76
CA ASN A 143 -1.87 9.92 1.01
C ASN A 143 -2.92 10.66 1.85
N ILE A 144 -3.10 10.29 3.12
CA ILE A 144 -4.01 11.00 4.04
C ILE A 144 -3.56 12.47 4.18
N TYR A 145 -2.28 12.71 4.44
CA TYR A 145 -1.72 14.07 4.56
C TYR A 145 -1.90 14.91 3.30
N SER A 146 -1.85 14.29 2.13
CA SER A 146 -1.98 15.01 0.86
C SER A 146 -3.41 15.08 0.32
N SER A 147 -4.36 14.29 0.85
CA SER A 147 -5.68 14.08 0.25
C SER A 147 -5.56 13.71 -1.23
N GLY A 148 -4.64 12.78 -1.52
CA GLY A 148 -4.08 12.62 -2.87
C GLY A 148 -5.09 12.21 -3.92
N GLY A 149 -6.04 11.29 -3.58
CA GLY A 149 -7.08 10.90 -4.52
C GLY A 149 -7.91 12.07 -5.01
N ARG A 150 -8.31 12.97 -4.10
CA ARG A 150 -9.04 14.19 -4.47
C ARG A 150 -8.18 15.14 -5.30
N ILE A 151 -6.92 15.36 -4.91
CA ILE A 151 -6.04 16.27 -5.65
C ILE A 151 -5.81 15.78 -7.08
N VAL A 152 -5.65 14.47 -7.30
CA VAL A 152 -5.55 13.92 -8.66
C VAL A 152 -6.78 14.29 -9.50
N VAL A 153 -7.99 14.08 -8.97
CA VAL A 153 -9.22 14.40 -9.69
C VAL A 153 -9.35 15.92 -9.95
N GLU A 154 -9.01 16.75 -8.97
CA GLU A 154 -9.01 18.21 -9.15
C GLU A 154 -7.95 18.68 -10.16
N ASN A 155 -6.81 18.01 -10.25
CA ASN A 155 -5.82 18.26 -11.29
C ASN A 155 -6.37 17.90 -12.68
N MET A 156 -7.07 16.77 -12.82
CA MET A 156 -7.77 16.41 -14.06
C MET A 156 -8.88 17.40 -14.40
N ARG A 157 -9.63 17.92 -13.41
CA ARG A 157 -10.62 19.01 -13.63
C ARG A 157 -9.99 20.27 -14.21
N ARG A 158 -8.72 20.54 -13.87
CA ARG A 158 -7.95 21.68 -14.38
C ARG A 158 -7.26 21.40 -15.71
N GLY A 159 -7.51 20.25 -16.33
CA GLY A 159 -7.02 19.90 -17.66
C GLY A 159 -5.75 19.06 -17.70
N MET A 160 -5.22 18.61 -16.58
CA MET A 160 -4.11 17.65 -16.59
C MET A 160 -4.61 16.28 -17.07
N ASN A 161 -3.81 15.58 -17.87
CA ASN A 161 -4.09 14.18 -18.15
C ASN A 161 -3.86 13.31 -16.88
N PRO A 162 -4.38 12.05 -16.82
CA PRO A 162 -4.29 11.21 -15.61
C PRO A 162 -2.86 10.98 -15.13
N THR A 163 -1.89 10.81 -16.02
CA THR A 163 -0.48 10.60 -15.64
C THR A 163 0.12 11.87 -15.02
N GLU A 164 -0.10 13.03 -15.62
CA GLU A 164 0.36 14.31 -15.08
C GLU A 164 -0.27 14.60 -13.72
N ALA A 165 -1.58 14.35 -13.59
CA ALA A 165 -2.33 14.57 -12.37
C ALA A 165 -1.81 13.70 -11.20
N THR A 166 -1.50 12.44 -11.47
CA THR A 166 -0.90 11.54 -10.46
C THR A 166 0.53 11.91 -10.11
N MET A 167 1.32 12.33 -11.09
CA MET A 167 2.70 12.77 -10.89
C MET A 167 2.79 14.05 -10.06
N ASP A 168 1.87 15.00 -10.22
CA ASP A 168 1.84 16.24 -9.43
C ASP A 168 1.68 15.94 -7.92
N VAL A 169 0.82 14.98 -7.55
CA VAL A 169 0.66 14.59 -6.15
C VAL A 169 1.96 13.98 -5.59
N LEU A 170 2.66 13.15 -6.37
CA LEU A 170 3.93 12.59 -5.95
C LEU A 170 4.99 13.67 -5.72
N LYS A 171 5.05 14.69 -6.58
CA LYS A 171 5.95 15.85 -6.40
C LYS A 171 5.63 16.61 -5.10
N ARG A 172 4.34 16.82 -4.80
CA ARG A 172 3.92 17.47 -3.55
C ARG A 172 4.32 16.66 -2.31
N ILE A 173 4.16 15.33 -2.38
CA ILE A 173 4.60 14.43 -1.31
C ILE A 173 6.13 14.54 -1.14
N SER A 174 6.89 14.46 -2.22
CA SER A 174 8.34 14.58 -2.19
C SER A 174 8.79 15.91 -1.60
N HIS A 175 8.20 17.01 -2.07
CA HIS A 175 8.56 18.35 -1.60
C HIS A 175 8.30 18.54 -0.09
N ARG A 176 7.31 17.88 0.49
CA ARG A 176 7.08 17.88 1.94
C ARG A 176 8.26 17.30 2.74
N TYR A 177 9.04 16.41 2.13
CA TYR A 177 10.28 15.85 2.67
C TYR A 177 11.53 16.65 2.26
N GLY A 178 11.35 17.83 1.64
CA GLY A 178 12.47 18.61 1.08
C GLY A 178 13.21 17.86 -0.03
N ASP A 179 12.51 16.96 -0.74
CA ASP A 179 13.06 16.09 -1.79
C ASP A 179 14.22 15.20 -1.32
N ASN A 180 14.29 14.92 -0.01
CA ASN A 180 15.30 14.07 0.59
C ASN A 180 15.10 12.60 0.24
N LEU A 181 15.96 12.08 -0.63
CA LEU A 181 15.87 10.71 -1.13
C LEU A 181 16.04 9.63 -0.05
N GLU A 182 16.76 9.91 1.04
CA GLU A 182 16.94 8.95 2.15
C GLU A 182 15.64 8.78 2.93
N GLU A 183 14.91 9.87 3.18
CA GLU A 183 13.61 9.83 3.82
C GLU A 183 12.55 9.19 2.91
N LEU A 184 12.55 9.57 1.63
CA LEU A 184 11.63 9.03 0.63
C LEU A 184 11.87 7.53 0.35
N ALA A 185 13.10 7.03 0.51
CA ALA A 185 13.42 5.62 0.35
C ALA A 185 12.76 4.69 1.40
N LYS A 186 12.23 5.26 2.49
CA LYS A 186 11.58 4.50 3.56
C LYS A 186 10.19 4.00 3.19
N PHE A 187 9.62 4.49 2.09
CA PHE A 187 8.28 4.10 1.64
C PHE A 187 8.14 4.14 0.12
N ASN A 188 7.04 3.56 -0.36
CA ASN A 188 6.57 3.76 -1.72
C ASN A 188 5.08 4.12 -1.70
N ILE A 189 4.65 4.86 -2.70
CA ILE A 189 3.27 5.22 -2.93
C ILE A 189 3.03 5.34 -4.43
N SER A 190 1.87 4.87 -4.87
CA SER A 190 1.43 4.94 -6.26
C SER A 190 0.03 5.52 -6.32
N PHE A 191 -0.25 6.28 -7.38
CA PHE A 191 -1.57 6.77 -7.72
C PHE A 191 -1.98 6.24 -9.08
N TYR A 192 -3.26 5.98 -9.23
CA TYR A 192 -3.93 5.51 -10.44
C TYR A 192 -5.10 6.42 -10.72
N ALA A 193 -5.34 6.73 -11.99
CA ALA A 193 -6.44 7.61 -12.36
C ALA A 193 -7.05 7.22 -13.70
N VAL A 194 -8.33 7.49 -13.83
CA VAL A 194 -9.08 7.45 -15.09
C VAL A 194 -9.96 8.70 -15.16
N ASN A 195 -10.02 9.35 -16.32
CA ASN A 195 -10.88 10.50 -16.53
C ASN A 195 -12.20 10.11 -17.23
N LYS A 196 -13.11 11.05 -17.35
CA LYS A 196 -14.43 10.88 -17.98
C LYS A 196 -14.35 10.41 -19.44
N ALA A 197 -13.28 10.74 -20.16
CA ALA A 197 -13.05 10.32 -21.54
C ALA A 197 -12.52 8.88 -21.64
N GLY A 198 -12.26 8.20 -20.52
CA GLY A 198 -11.67 6.87 -20.49
C GLY A 198 -10.14 6.87 -20.63
N GLU A 199 -9.50 8.05 -20.65
CA GLU A 199 -8.04 8.10 -20.56
C GLU A 199 -7.60 7.72 -19.15
N TYR A 200 -6.51 6.97 -19.06
CA TYR A 200 -6.00 6.44 -17.80
C TYR A 200 -4.50 6.71 -17.65
N GLY A 201 -4.04 6.69 -16.43
CA GLY A 201 -2.64 6.85 -16.12
C GLY A 201 -2.32 6.46 -14.68
N ALA A 202 -1.06 6.23 -14.43
CA ALA A 202 -0.56 5.93 -13.11
C ALA A 202 0.87 6.44 -12.93
N ALA A 203 1.18 6.84 -11.70
CA ALA A 203 2.53 7.21 -11.33
C ALA A 203 2.89 6.64 -9.95
N THR A 204 4.15 6.33 -9.75
CA THR A 204 4.71 5.84 -8.51
C THR A 204 5.93 6.66 -8.07
N LEU A 205 6.21 6.68 -6.79
CA LEU A 205 7.37 7.42 -6.27
C LEU A 205 8.69 6.86 -6.83
N TRP A 206 8.81 5.54 -6.89
CA TRP A 206 10.02 4.84 -7.33
C TRP A 206 9.77 4.01 -8.59
N GLN A 207 10.75 3.97 -9.49
CA GLN A 207 10.73 3.15 -10.70
C GLN A 207 10.35 1.69 -10.43
N GLY A 208 9.63 1.05 -11.40
CA GLY A 208 9.29 -0.37 -11.43
C GLY A 208 7.87 -0.69 -10.97
N GLY A 209 7.00 0.32 -10.83
CA GLY A 209 5.56 0.11 -10.63
C GLY A 209 4.87 -0.38 -11.91
N LYS A 210 3.80 -1.15 -11.74
CA LYS A 210 2.93 -1.62 -12.82
C LYS A 210 1.47 -1.46 -12.45
N PHE A 211 0.61 -1.34 -13.45
CA PHE A 211 -0.83 -1.34 -13.29
C PHE A 211 -1.50 -2.11 -14.43
N ALA A 212 -2.66 -2.67 -14.15
CA ALA A 212 -3.46 -3.40 -15.13
C ALA A 212 -4.57 -2.50 -15.67
N VAL A 213 -4.86 -2.63 -16.95
CA VAL A 213 -5.95 -1.94 -17.64
C VAL A 213 -6.71 -2.93 -18.49
N HIS A 214 -8.02 -2.79 -18.55
CA HIS A 214 -8.88 -3.45 -19.54
C HIS A 214 -9.64 -2.36 -20.30
N ASP A 215 -9.44 -2.28 -21.61
CA ASP A 215 -10.01 -1.22 -22.47
C ASP A 215 -11.35 -1.62 -23.13
N GLY A 216 -12.00 -2.63 -22.59
CA GLY A 216 -13.23 -3.22 -23.16
C GLY A 216 -12.94 -4.36 -24.15
N ARG A 217 -11.71 -4.52 -24.62
CA ARG A 217 -11.29 -5.54 -25.60
C ARG A 217 -10.26 -6.49 -25.03
N GLU A 218 -9.19 -5.95 -24.44
CA GLU A 218 -8.09 -6.76 -23.92
C GLU A 218 -7.56 -6.23 -22.58
N ALA A 219 -6.97 -7.13 -21.80
CA ALA A 219 -6.26 -6.79 -20.58
C ALA A 219 -4.78 -6.53 -20.87
N LYS A 220 -4.24 -5.45 -20.35
CA LYS A 220 -2.84 -5.05 -20.50
C LYS A 220 -2.21 -4.78 -19.14
N ILE A 221 -0.92 -5.08 -19.00
CA ILE A 221 -0.10 -4.64 -17.87
C ILE A 221 0.86 -3.58 -18.39
N LEU A 222 0.79 -2.40 -17.82
CA LEU A 222 1.57 -1.23 -18.23
C LEU A 222 2.51 -0.82 -17.09
N ASP A 223 3.63 -0.19 -17.47
CA ASP A 223 4.53 0.43 -16.51
C ASP A 223 3.95 1.78 -16.05
N THR A 224 4.08 2.09 -14.75
CA THR A 224 3.74 3.41 -14.25
C THR A 224 4.80 4.42 -14.64
N ALA A 225 4.41 5.70 -14.80
CA ALA A 225 5.37 6.78 -14.67
C ALA A 225 5.99 6.76 -13.26
N PHE A 226 7.15 7.36 -13.07
CA PHE A 226 7.82 7.40 -11.77
C PHE A 226 8.51 8.75 -11.55
N LEU A 227 8.61 9.14 -10.27
CA LEU A 227 9.28 10.38 -9.91
C LEU A 227 10.78 10.20 -9.77
N TYR A 228 11.22 9.06 -9.22
CA TYR A 228 12.63 8.75 -8.97
C TYR A 228 13.01 7.36 -9.48
N GLU A 229 14.23 7.26 -9.99
CA GLU A 229 14.83 5.97 -10.30
C GLU A 229 15.22 5.22 -9.02
N LYS A 230 15.06 3.90 -9.00
CA LYS A 230 15.63 3.08 -7.93
C LYS A 230 17.15 3.08 -8.06
N LYS A 231 17.85 3.56 -7.04
CA LYS A 231 19.29 3.29 -6.95
C LYS A 231 19.51 1.76 -6.93
N LYS A 232 20.35 1.30 -7.83
CA LYS A 232 20.81 -0.11 -7.88
C LYS A 232 21.59 -0.46 -6.61
#